data_304c22160f124babaa1ae1d9335161f2
#
_entry.id   304c22160f124babaa1ae1d9335161f2
#
_cell.length_a   1.000
_cell.length_b   1.000
_cell.length_c   1.000
_cell.angle_alpha   90.00
_cell.angle_beta   90.00
_cell.angle_gamma   90.00
#
_symmetry.space_group_name_H-M   'P 1'
#
loop_
_entity.id
_entity.type
_entity.pdbx_description
1 polymer ?
#
loop_
_entity_poly.entity_id
_entity_poly.type
_entity_poly.pdbx_seq_one_letter_code
_entity_poly.pdbx_strand_id
1 'polypeptide(L)'
;MIREKFPDKTTLSIGDGANDVSMILKAHVGVGILGKEGQQAARSADYAIGQFKHLKTLMFVHGREAYRRNATLVLYNFYKNVVYVSTQYFFGFFSAFSGQPLYEPFIYQLYNICFTSIPVMYFSLFDFEHDKDVDESDPRQVAALEMGKGP
;
A
#
# COMPACT_ATOMS: atom_id res chain seq x y z
N MET A 1 -8.45 -24.93 -11.57
CA MET A 1 -7.34 -23.94 -11.52
C MET A 1 -6.70 -23.90 -10.15
N ILE A 2 -5.46 -23.32 -10.01
CA ILE A 2 -4.77 -23.25 -8.69
C ILE A 2 -5.62 -22.49 -7.68
N ARG A 3 -6.22 -21.37 -8.05
CA ARG A 3 -7.09 -20.56 -7.21
C ARG A 3 -8.32 -21.31 -6.68
N GLU A 4 -8.88 -22.21 -7.44
CA GLU A 4 -10.03 -23.04 -7.01
C GLU A 4 -9.59 -24.18 -6.08
N LYS A 5 -8.37 -24.72 -6.29
CA LYS A 5 -7.82 -25.78 -5.45
C LYS A 5 -7.30 -25.29 -4.11
N PHE A 6 -6.84 -24.04 -4.08
CA PHE A 6 -6.21 -23.41 -2.90
C PHE A 6 -6.81 -22.00 -2.67
N PRO A 7 -8.04 -21.89 -2.20
CA PRO A 7 -8.72 -20.60 -2.02
C PRO A 7 -8.02 -19.68 -1.00
N ASP A 8 -7.31 -20.28 -0.04
CA ASP A 8 -6.59 -19.53 1.01
C ASP A 8 -5.23 -18.96 0.56
N LYS A 9 -4.81 -19.27 -0.70
CA LYS A 9 -3.51 -18.83 -1.22
C LYS A 9 -3.67 -17.68 -2.19
N THR A 10 -2.89 -16.62 -1.97
CA THR A 10 -2.76 -15.52 -2.94
C THR A 10 -1.96 -15.98 -4.14
N THR A 11 -2.49 -15.75 -5.34
CA THR A 11 -1.87 -16.16 -6.60
C THR A 11 -1.36 -14.95 -7.37
N LEU A 12 -0.12 -15.02 -7.83
CA LEU A 12 0.50 -14.09 -8.77
C LEU A 12 0.56 -14.77 -10.13
N SER A 13 0.21 -14.06 -11.18
CA SER A 13 0.34 -14.51 -12.57
C SER A 13 1.19 -13.52 -13.36
N ILE A 14 2.09 -14.06 -14.19
CA ILE A 14 2.98 -13.26 -15.03
C ILE A 14 2.87 -13.79 -16.46
N GLY A 15 2.70 -12.88 -17.41
CA GLY A 15 2.62 -13.24 -18.83
C GLY A 15 3.03 -12.10 -19.75
N ASP A 16 3.38 -12.42 -20.98
CA ASP A 16 3.80 -11.44 -22.00
C ASP A 16 2.96 -11.50 -23.29
N GLY A 17 2.17 -12.53 -23.47
CA GLY A 17 1.38 -12.79 -24.68
C GLY A 17 -0.13 -12.65 -24.52
N ALA A 18 -0.82 -12.65 -25.65
CA ALA A 18 -2.29 -12.66 -25.69
C ALA A 18 -2.90 -13.90 -25.03
N ASN A 19 -2.21 -15.03 -25.10
CA ASN A 19 -2.63 -16.30 -24.52
C ASN A 19 -2.66 -16.26 -22.99
N ASP A 20 -1.89 -15.37 -22.36
CA ASP A 20 -1.76 -15.26 -20.92
C ASP A 20 -2.81 -14.35 -20.28
N VAL A 21 -3.54 -13.58 -21.09
CA VAL A 21 -4.56 -12.64 -20.62
C VAL A 21 -5.58 -13.32 -19.71
N SER A 22 -6.05 -14.52 -20.09
CA SER A 22 -7.03 -15.26 -19.30
C SER A 22 -6.47 -15.72 -17.93
N MET A 23 -5.21 -16.04 -17.88
CA MET A 23 -4.50 -16.45 -16.66
C MET A 23 -4.25 -15.22 -15.76
N ILE A 24 -3.81 -14.12 -16.34
CA ILE A 24 -3.58 -12.83 -15.66
C ILE A 24 -4.86 -12.36 -14.98
N LEU A 25 -5.96 -12.30 -15.70
CA LEU A 25 -7.26 -11.84 -15.16
C LEU A 25 -7.84 -12.76 -14.08
N LYS A 26 -7.46 -14.04 -14.04
CA LYS A 26 -7.94 -14.98 -13.03
C LYS A 26 -7.06 -15.04 -11.78
N ALA A 27 -5.87 -14.48 -11.80
CA ALA A 27 -5.01 -14.36 -10.63
C ALA A 27 -5.54 -13.30 -9.65
N HIS A 28 -4.97 -13.25 -8.44
CA HIS A 28 -5.22 -12.16 -7.50
C HIS A 28 -4.41 -10.92 -7.85
N VAL A 29 -3.20 -11.14 -8.38
CA VAL A 29 -2.33 -10.10 -8.91
C VAL A 29 -1.79 -10.56 -10.26
N GLY A 30 -1.98 -9.75 -11.27
CA GLY A 30 -1.52 -9.98 -12.63
C GLY A 30 -0.39 -9.04 -13.01
N VAL A 31 0.72 -9.58 -13.54
CA VAL A 31 1.84 -8.80 -14.06
C VAL A 31 2.02 -9.09 -15.53
N GLY A 32 1.89 -8.07 -16.36
CA GLY A 32 2.15 -8.14 -17.81
C GLY A 32 3.56 -7.68 -18.13
N ILE A 33 4.23 -8.43 -18.99
CA ILE A 33 5.55 -8.04 -19.54
C ILE A 33 5.29 -7.38 -20.90
N LEU A 34 5.96 -6.26 -21.16
CA LEU A 34 5.93 -5.59 -22.45
C LEU A 34 6.76 -6.42 -23.46
N GLY A 35 6.11 -7.41 -24.07
CA GLY A 35 6.73 -8.29 -25.05
C GLY A 35 6.77 -7.70 -26.45
N LYS A 36 7.52 -8.37 -27.34
CA LYS A 36 7.59 -8.02 -28.77
C LYS A 36 6.32 -8.43 -29.53
N GLU A 37 5.58 -9.42 -29.03
CA GLU A 37 4.39 -10.00 -29.67
C GLU A 37 3.08 -9.24 -29.41
N GLY A 38 3.13 -8.15 -28.63
CA GLY A 38 1.96 -7.31 -28.36
C GLY A 38 1.90 -6.78 -26.94
N GLN A 39 1.01 -5.85 -26.72
CA GLN A 39 0.80 -5.21 -25.42
C GLN A 39 -0.46 -5.73 -24.70
N GLN A 40 -1.04 -6.83 -25.15
CA GLN A 40 -2.34 -7.30 -24.66
C GLN A 40 -2.27 -7.77 -23.21
N ALA A 41 -1.23 -8.53 -22.86
CA ALA A 41 -0.96 -8.94 -21.48
C ALA A 41 -0.77 -7.73 -20.56
N ALA A 42 0.07 -6.76 -20.97
CA ALA A 42 0.35 -5.56 -20.22
C ALA A 42 -0.89 -4.66 -20.01
N ARG A 43 -1.80 -4.61 -20.98
CA ARG A 43 -3.04 -3.82 -20.87
C ARG A 43 -4.10 -4.48 -19.98
N SER A 44 -4.04 -5.80 -19.82
CA SER A 44 -4.99 -6.57 -19.03
C SER A 44 -4.50 -6.88 -17.63
N ALA A 45 -3.24 -6.57 -17.33
CA ALA A 45 -2.59 -6.82 -16.05
C ALA A 45 -2.78 -5.64 -15.08
N ASP A 46 -2.64 -5.93 -13.77
CA ASP A 46 -2.65 -4.90 -12.72
C ASP A 46 -1.36 -4.08 -12.75
N TYR A 47 -0.24 -4.72 -13.11
CA TYR A 47 1.06 -4.07 -13.26
C TYR A 47 1.69 -4.46 -14.59
N ALA A 48 2.39 -3.51 -15.22
CA ALA A 48 3.15 -3.74 -16.44
C ALA A 48 4.64 -3.46 -16.22
N ILE A 49 5.49 -4.39 -16.62
CA ILE A 49 6.95 -4.26 -16.53
C ILE A 49 7.59 -4.43 -17.90
N GLY A 50 8.70 -3.71 -18.13
CA GLY A 50 9.40 -3.80 -19.42
C GLY A 50 10.18 -5.10 -19.62
N GLN A 51 10.74 -5.66 -18.55
CA GLN A 51 11.52 -6.89 -18.58
C GLN A 51 11.26 -7.69 -17.29
N PHE A 52 11.36 -9.01 -17.39
CA PHE A 52 11.13 -9.91 -16.26
C PHE A 52 12.05 -9.61 -15.04
N LYS A 53 13.28 -9.15 -15.27
CA LYS A 53 14.20 -8.78 -14.19
C LYS A 53 13.63 -7.69 -13.25
N HIS A 54 12.80 -6.78 -13.77
CA HIS A 54 12.19 -5.72 -12.96
C HIS A 54 11.10 -6.21 -12.00
N LEU A 55 10.71 -7.49 -12.12
CA LEU A 55 9.78 -8.11 -11.17
C LEU A 55 10.33 -8.10 -9.75
N LYS A 56 11.65 -8.30 -9.59
CA LYS A 56 12.30 -8.23 -8.28
C LYS A 56 12.11 -6.86 -7.65
N THR A 57 12.42 -5.80 -8.36
CA THR A 57 12.24 -4.41 -7.90
C THR A 57 10.77 -4.10 -7.63
N LEU A 58 9.86 -4.54 -8.51
CA LEU A 58 8.42 -4.35 -8.31
C LEU A 58 7.95 -4.97 -7.00
N MET A 59 8.36 -6.19 -6.68
CA MET A 59 7.89 -6.89 -5.49
C MET A 59 8.58 -6.41 -4.20
N PHE A 60 9.91 -6.31 -4.21
CA PHE A 60 10.68 -6.07 -2.98
C PHE A 60 10.83 -4.58 -2.64
N VAL A 61 10.87 -3.71 -3.62
CA VAL A 61 10.95 -2.27 -3.38
C VAL A 61 9.54 -1.66 -3.38
N HIS A 62 8.88 -1.66 -4.52
CA HIS A 62 7.57 -0.98 -4.64
C HIS A 62 6.46 -1.67 -3.85
N GLY A 63 6.39 -2.99 -3.87
CA GLY A 63 5.38 -3.74 -3.13
C GLY A 63 5.53 -3.60 -1.63
N ARG A 64 6.77 -3.67 -1.14
CA ARG A 64 7.08 -3.47 0.28
C ARG A 64 6.75 -2.05 0.73
N GLU A 65 7.14 -1.05 -0.05
CA GLU A 65 6.86 0.35 0.25
C GLU A 65 5.35 0.64 0.26
N ALA A 66 4.61 0.12 -0.71
CA ALA A 66 3.15 0.24 -0.74
C ALA A 66 2.51 -0.42 0.48
N TYR A 67 2.98 -1.59 0.89
CA TYR A 67 2.50 -2.26 2.10
C TYR A 67 2.76 -1.42 3.36
N ARG A 68 3.98 -0.90 3.54
CA ARG A 68 4.37 -0.06 4.67
C ARG A 68 3.51 1.19 4.76
N ARG A 69 3.33 1.89 3.65
CA ARG A 69 2.50 3.11 3.58
C ARG A 69 1.05 2.82 3.94
N ASN A 70 0.47 1.76 3.38
CA ASN A 70 -0.89 1.36 3.69
C ASN A 70 -1.06 0.94 5.15
N ALA A 71 -0.13 0.16 5.69
CA ALA A 71 -0.15 -0.24 7.10
C ALA A 71 -0.09 0.97 8.03
N THR A 72 0.81 1.91 7.77
CA THR A 72 0.93 3.15 8.55
C THR A 72 -0.33 4.00 8.45
N LEU A 73 -0.92 4.13 7.26
CA LEU A 73 -2.17 4.86 7.05
C LEU A 73 -3.32 4.25 7.87
N VAL A 74 -3.46 2.93 7.87
CA VAL A 74 -4.49 2.22 8.64
C VAL A 74 -4.28 2.44 10.14
N LEU A 75 -3.07 2.23 10.64
CA LEU A 75 -2.73 2.45 12.05
C LEU A 75 -2.97 3.90 12.48
N TYR A 76 -2.60 4.85 11.64
CA TYR A 76 -2.84 6.27 11.91
C TYR A 76 -4.34 6.61 11.95
N ASN A 77 -5.13 6.02 11.06
CA ASN A 77 -6.59 6.20 11.09
C ASN A 77 -7.23 5.68 12.38
N PHE A 78 -6.80 4.52 12.87
CA PHE A 78 -7.26 4.01 14.16
C PHE A 78 -6.80 4.92 15.30
N TYR A 79 -5.52 5.27 15.32
CA TYR A 79 -4.95 6.14 16.35
C TYR A 79 -5.70 7.47 16.48
N LYS A 80 -5.90 8.20 15.38
CA LYS A 80 -6.60 9.49 15.40
C LYS A 80 -8.04 9.38 15.93
N ASN A 81 -8.74 8.31 15.56
CA ASN A 81 -10.11 8.11 16.01
C ASN A 81 -10.17 7.76 17.49
N VAL A 82 -9.25 6.91 17.97
CA VAL A 82 -9.15 6.59 19.40
C VAL A 82 -8.86 7.83 20.23
N VAL A 83 -7.88 8.65 19.81
CA VAL A 83 -7.55 9.91 20.50
C VAL A 83 -8.77 10.83 20.56
N TYR A 84 -9.44 11.00 19.44
CA TYR A 84 -10.62 11.88 19.36
C TYR A 84 -11.77 11.41 20.27
N VAL A 85 -12.14 10.12 20.20
CA VAL A 85 -13.21 9.53 20.99
C VAL A 85 -12.84 9.53 22.48
N SER A 86 -11.60 9.22 22.84
CA SER A 86 -11.13 9.22 24.22
C SER A 86 -11.25 10.60 24.86
N THR A 87 -10.91 11.65 24.12
CA THR A 87 -11.04 13.04 24.62
C THR A 87 -12.49 13.37 24.92
N GLN A 88 -13.43 13.02 24.05
CA GLN A 88 -14.85 13.20 24.26
C GLN A 88 -15.36 12.36 25.47
N TYR A 89 -14.86 11.14 25.61
CA TYR A 89 -15.20 10.26 26.73
C TYR A 89 -14.76 10.86 28.08
N PHE A 90 -13.53 11.35 28.17
CA PHE A 90 -13.03 12.01 29.40
C PHE A 90 -13.81 13.29 29.71
N PHE A 91 -14.15 14.07 28.69
CA PHE A 91 -15.00 15.26 28.88
C PHE A 91 -16.38 14.91 29.48
N GLY A 92 -16.91 13.73 29.15
CA GLY A 92 -18.16 13.23 29.71
C GLY A 92 -18.16 13.17 31.24
N PHE A 93 -17.04 12.83 31.87
CA PHE A 93 -16.94 12.84 33.34
C PHE A 93 -17.08 14.25 33.94
N PHE A 94 -16.53 15.26 33.27
CA PHE A 94 -16.63 16.66 33.74
C PHE A 94 -18.00 17.26 33.48
N SER A 95 -18.67 16.86 32.41
CA SER A 95 -20.00 17.33 32.04
C SER A 95 -21.13 16.48 32.63
N ALA A 96 -20.82 15.55 33.55
CA ALA A 96 -21.79 14.60 34.14
C ALA A 96 -22.62 13.88 33.06
N PHE A 97 -22.03 13.55 31.92
CA PHE A 97 -22.68 12.89 30.78
C PHE A 97 -23.93 13.62 30.26
N SER A 98 -23.93 14.96 30.34
CA SER A 98 -25.06 15.79 29.91
C SER A 98 -25.37 15.74 28.40
N GLY A 99 -24.60 14.98 27.62
CA GLY A 99 -24.77 14.87 26.17
C GLY A 99 -24.24 16.05 25.37
N GLN A 100 -23.60 17.04 26.02
CA GLN A 100 -22.97 18.15 25.30
C GLN A 100 -21.71 17.69 24.57
N PRO A 101 -21.57 17.99 23.25
CA PRO A 101 -20.35 17.73 22.51
C PRO A 101 -19.26 18.71 22.94
N LEU A 102 -18.02 18.18 23.12
CA LEU A 102 -16.84 19.02 23.37
C LEU A 102 -16.46 19.86 22.15
N TYR A 103 -16.70 19.31 20.97
CA TYR A 103 -16.31 19.92 19.71
C TYR A 103 -17.50 20.45 18.94
N GLU A 104 -17.38 21.65 18.41
CA GLU A 104 -18.34 22.17 17.46
C GLU A 104 -18.36 21.31 16.18
N PRO A 105 -19.53 21.07 15.56
CA PRO A 105 -19.64 20.22 14.36
C PRO A 105 -18.73 20.63 13.20
N PHE A 106 -18.47 21.92 13.04
CA PHE A 106 -17.57 22.44 12.00
C PHE A 106 -16.10 22.06 12.26
N ILE A 107 -15.64 22.21 13.50
CA ILE A 107 -14.27 21.83 13.91
C ILE A 107 -14.08 20.31 13.80
N TYR A 108 -15.12 19.54 14.09
CA TYR A 108 -15.10 18.08 13.92
C TYR A 108 -14.82 17.66 12.49
N GLN A 109 -15.46 18.30 11.52
CA GLN A 109 -15.20 18.01 10.10
C GLN A 109 -13.82 18.47 9.66
N LEU A 110 -13.37 19.65 10.10
CA LEU A 110 -12.03 20.17 9.81
C LEU A 110 -10.93 19.27 10.39
N TYR A 111 -11.16 18.66 11.55
CA TYR A 111 -10.21 17.72 12.15
C TYR A 111 -9.84 16.58 11.19
N ASN A 112 -10.82 15.97 10.54
CA ASN A 112 -10.58 14.89 9.61
C ASN A 112 -9.99 15.36 8.28
N ILE A 113 -10.37 16.51 7.75
CA ILE A 113 -9.96 17.00 6.44
C ILE A 113 -8.60 17.69 6.52
N CYS A 114 -8.43 18.65 7.41
CA CYS A 114 -7.22 19.47 7.46
C CYS A 114 -6.16 18.91 8.40
N PHE A 115 -6.51 18.63 9.65
CA PHE A 115 -5.50 18.32 10.66
C PHE A 115 -4.94 16.90 10.56
N THR A 116 -5.71 15.95 10.02
CA THR A 116 -5.26 14.55 9.94
C THR A 116 -4.86 14.12 8.54
N SER A 117 -5.41 14.72 7.48
CA SER A 117 -5.04 14.35 6.10
C SER A 117 -3.70 14.92 5.68
N ILE A 118 -3.36 16.14 6.08
CA ILE A 118 -2.09 16.79 5.71
C ILE A 118 -0.87 16.01 6.20
N PRO A 119 -0.76 15.58 7.47
CA PRO A 119 0.36 14.77 7.92
C PRO A 119 0.50 13.43 7.18
N VAL A 120 -0.60 12.76 6.86
CA VAL A 120 -0.59 11.50 6.10
C VAL A 120 -0.11 11.73 4.66
N MET A 121 -0.56 12.81 4.02
CA MET A 121 -0.09 13.17 2.69
C MET A 121 1.41 13.47 2.70
N TYR A 122 1.86 14.25 3.68
CA TYR A 122 3.29 14.57 3.83
C TYR A 122 4.13 13.31 4.05
N PHE A 123 3.72 12.43 4.97
CA PHE A 123 4.34 11.13 5.18
C PHE A 123 4.40 10.29 3.91
N SER A 124 3.28 10.22 3.16
CA SER A 124 3.21 9.43 1.92
C SER A 124 4.14 9.95 0.81
N LEU A 125 4.42 11.26 0.79
CA LEU A 125 5.25 11.89 -0.24
C LEU A 125 6.74 11.87 0.08
N PHE A 126 7.11 12.01 1.34
CA PHE A 126 8.50 12.25 1.74
C PHE A 126 9.15 11.10 2.50
N ASP A 127 8.37 10.18 3.05
CA ASP A 127 8.94 9.06 3.80
C ASP A 127 9.16 7.86 2.88
N PHE A 128 10.43 7.60 2.56
CA PHE A 128 10.90 6.45 1.81
C PHE A 128 11.74 5.56 2.72
N GLU A 129 11.55 4.25 2.61
CA GLU A 129 12.33 3.26 3.38
C GLU A 129 13.74 3.09 2.83
N HIS A 130 13.90 3.30 1.51
CA HIS A 130 15.16 3.11 0.79
C HIS A 130 15.47 4.34 -0.05
N ASP A 131 16.76 4.67 -0.15
CA ASP A 131 17.24 5.64 -1.11
C ASP A 131 16.87 5.18 -2.52
N LYS A 132 16.41 6.13 -3.34
CA LYS A 132 16.00 5.85 -4.73
C LYS A 132 17.16 5.39 -5.62
N ASP A 133 18.39 5.63 -5.17
CA ASP A 133 19.63 5.32 -5.86
C ASP A 133 20.23 3.97 -5.44
N VAL A 134 19.39 3.04 -5.00
CA VAL A 134 19.86 1.67 -4.73
C VAL A 134 20.36 1.04 -6.02
N ASP A 135 21.68 0.85 -6.09
CA ASP A 135 22.32 0.21 -7.21
C ASP A 135 21.97 -1.28 -7.20
N GLU A 136 21.09 -1.68 -8.13
CA GLU A 136 20.70 -3.08 -8.31
C GLU A 136 21.90 -4.00 -8.65
N SER A 137 23.03 -3.42 -9.02
CA SER A 137 24.26 -4.16 -9.32
C SER A 137 25.04 -4.52 -8.05
N ASP A 138 24.77 -3.89 -6.90
CA ASP A 138 25.43 -4.20 -5.62
C ASP A 138 24.69 -5.33 -4.88
N PRO A 139 25.29 -6.54 -4.78
CA PRO A 139 24.68 -7.67 -4.09
C PRO A 139 24.38 -7.42 -2.60
N ARG A 140 25.11 -6.50 -1.96
CA ARG A 140 24.95 -6.17 -0.53
C ARG A 140 23.69 -5.34 -0.31
N GLN A 141 23.44 -4.37 -1.19
CA GLN A 141 22.26 -3.53 -1.12
C GLN A 141 21.00 -4.35 -1.42
N VAL A 142 21.09 -5.23 -2.40
CA VAL A 142 20.00 -6.16 -2.73
C VAL A 142 19.71 -7.12 -1.57
N ALA A 143 20.72 -7.68 -0.93
CA ALA A 143 20.56 -8.54 0.24
C ALA A 143 19.97 -7.78 1.44
N ALA A 144 20.34 -6.52 1.65
CA ALA A 144 19.78 -5.67 2.69
C ALA A 144 18.28 -5.39 2.44
N LEU A 145 17.89 -5.16 1.19
CA LEU A 145 16.48 -5.03 0.80
C LEU A 145 15.68 -6.30 1.10
N GLU A 146 16.24 -7.47 0.78
CA GLU A 146 15.60 -8.76 1.03
C GLU A 146 15.41 -9.04 2.53
N MET A 147 16.36 -8.65 3.35
CA MET A 147 16.30 -8.85 4.81
C MET A 147 15.50 -7.78 5.56
N GLY A 148 15.04 -6.75 4.87
CA GLY A 148 14.30 -5.66 5.49
C GLY A 148 15.11 -4.76 6.41
N LYS A 149 16.41 -4.81 6.30
CA LYS A 149 17.35 -3.91 6.94
C LYS A 149 17.79 -2.92 5.88
N GLY A 150 17.13 -1.78 5.83
CA GLY A 150 17.64 -0.64 5.08
C GLY A 150 19.00 -0.20 5.60
N PRO A 151 19.76 0.58 4.82
CA PRO A 151 21.03 1.13 5.27
C PRO A 151 20.89 1.97 6.53
#